data_404855c37339013944373c2164e04a2e
#
_entry.id   404855c37339013944373c2164e04a2e
#
_cell.length_a   1.000
_cell.length_b   1.000
_cell.length_c   1.000
_cell.angle_alpha   90.00
_cell.angle_beta   90.00
_cell.angle_gamma   90.00
#
_symmetry.space_group_name_H-M   'P 1'
#
loop_
_entity.id
_entity.type
_entity.pdbx_description
1 polymer ?
#
loop_
_entity_poly.entity_id
_entity_poly.type
_entity_poly.pdbx_seq_one_letter_code
_entity_poly.pdbx_strand_id
1 'polypeptide(L)'
;MTDWKNQFADKIISLESAVGKIESGDKIWAGGLLSMPVVFLKELDKHLTHFHGCELYTGLMTYPFEFLKPQYKQNFKHVSLFMGPLERKCQHGGNIEIMNFHFSNFKQIFATLKPNTVIIEVTPPNEDGYVSLGACGGVGSKEALKYAQKVIFVVNEQQPFIGNHDNIIHVDYADFLVEGHHSIATPKAGEPSELEQQIAQHVSPYIKDGMTVQIGIGTISNAMGMALRDRKDLGIHTEMFTESLMEMCKAGAVSGKLKNHKPNKIVAAFAAGPQEVMDFLHNNEAIEMGGMADVVDAYEVAKNDNFVSINTCVMVDVVGQVASEGVGFSQISGSGGQLDFVRAAGMSKGGVSILGLSSTRDGKEGLESNIRIALPTGTPITTPRNDTQVIVTEYGAADLRGLTTSQRVKALINIAHPQFRDALLTEATQLGLAK
;
A
#
# COMPACT_ATOMS: atom_id res chain seq x y z
N MET A 1 19.09 22.13 -15.13
CA MET A 1 17.95 21.36 -15.70
C MET A 1 18.31 21.08 -17.15
N THR A 2 18.38 19.84 -17.52
CA THR A 2 18.59 19.42 -18.92
C THR A 2 17.47 19.97 -19.77
N ASP A 3 17.80 20.48 -20.95
CA ASP A 3 16.80 20.91 -21.94
C ASP A 3 16.23 19.67 -22.67
N TRP A 4 15.62 18.79 -21.89
CA TRP A 4 15.06 17.52 -22.37
C TRP A 4 14.00 17.74 -23.46
N LYS A 5 13.32 18.90 -23.43
CA LYS A 5 12.31 19.24 -24.42
C LYS A 5 12.89 19.42 -25.83
N ASN A 6 14.06 19.98 -25.93
CA ASN A 6 14.76 20.07 -27.23
C ASN A 6 15.36 18.72 -27.62
N GLN A 7 15.91 17.99 -26.65
CA GLN A 7 16.54 16.68 -26.88
C GLN A 7 15.57 15.63 -27.41
N PHE A 8 14.31 15.61 -26.93
CA PHE A 8 13.30 14.61 -27.27
C PHE A 8 12.06 15.23 -27.93
N ALA A 9 12.23 16.35 -28.65
CA ALA A 9 11.15 17.12 -29.27
C ALA A 9 10.27 16.29 -30.23
N ASP A 10 10.84 15.30 -30.88
CA ASP A 10 10.17 14.39 -31.80
C ASP A 10 9.18 13.43 -31.11
N LYS A 11 9.36 13.16 -29.81
CA LYS A 11 8.47 12.32 -29.00
C LYS A 11 7.40 13.11 -28.26
N ILE A 12 7.57 14.43 -28.11
CA ILE A 12 6.66 15.27 -27.33
C ILE A 12 5.40 15.59 -28.13
N ILE A 13 4.24 15.22 -27.56
CA ILE A 13 2.93 15.53 -28.15
C ILE A 13 2.01 16.21 -27.11
N SER A 14 0.95 16.85 -27.59
CA SER A 14 -0.06 17.45 -26.71
C SER A 14 -0.88 16.38 -25.97
N LEU A 15 -1.48 16.74 -24.83
CA LEU A 15 -2.39 15.88 -24.08
C LEU A 15 -3.54 15.34 -24.95
N GLU A 16 -4.17 16.21 -25.73
CA GLU A 16 -5.25 15.84 -26.65
C GLU A 16 -4.79 14.81 -27.69
N SER A 17 -3.60 15.04 -28.30
CA SER A 17 -3.01 14.12 -29.26
C SER A 17 -2.68 12.76 -28.60
N ALA A 18 -2.23 12.78 -27.36
CA ALA A 18 -1.91 11.57 -26.61
C ALA A 18 -3.17 10.77 -26.24
N VAL A 19 -4.25 11.43 -25.83
CA VAL A 19 -5.56 10.79 -25.62
C VAL A 19 -6.07 10.18 -26.92
N GLY A 20 -5.87 10.87 -28.06
CA GLY A 20 -6.22 10.35 -29.40
C GLY A 20 -5.42 9.11 -29.83
N LYS A 21 -4.39 8.68 -29.08
CA LYS A 21 -3.67 7.42 -29.31
C LYS A 21 -4.35 6.21 -28.67
N ILE A 22 -5.31 6.42 -27.77
CA ILE A 22 -6.11 5.33 -27.20
C ILE A 22 -7.07 4.81 -28.26
N GLU A 23 -7.25 3.49 -28.28
CA GLU A 23 -8.15 2.80 -29.19
C GLU A 23 -9.25 2.07 -28.38
N SER A 24 -10.45 1.95 -28.98
CA SER A 24 -11.51 1.14 -28.37
C SER A 24 -11.05 -0.30 -28.17
N GLY A 25 -11.32 -0.84 -26.99
CA GLY A 25 -10.87 -2.16 -26.57
C GLY A 25 -9.49 -2.19 -25.92
N ASP A 26 -8.79 -1.05 -25.80
CA ASP A 26 -7.50 -1.01 -25.11
C ASP A 26 -7.62 -1.46 -23.64
N LYS A 27 -6.62 -2.24 -23.21
CA LYS A 27 -6.36 -2.55 -21.81
C LYS A 27 -5.26 -1.63 -21.31
N ILE A 28 -5.63 -0.68 -20.48
CA ILE A 28 -4.78 0.44 -20.10
C ILE A 28 -4.30 0.26 -18.66
N TRP A 29 -2.99 0.29 -18.44
CA TRP A 29 -2.40 0.52 -17.14
C TRP A 29 -2.08 2.01 -16.99
N ALA A 30 -2.66 2.67 -15.99
CA ALA A 30 -2.52 4.12 -15.79
C ALA A 30 -1.81 4.48 -14.47
N GLY A 31 -0.82 3.70 -14.07
CA GLY A 31 -0.16 3.93 -12.78
C GLY A 31 -1.13 3.93 -11.60
N GLY A 32 -0.63 4.20 -10.40
CA GLY A 32 -1.47 4.27 -9.21
C GLY A 32 -0.91 5.28 -8.20
N LEU A 33 -1.74 5.73 -7.26
CA LEU A 33 -1.40 6.67 -6.20
C LEU A 33 -0.66 7.92 -6.76
N LEU A 34 0.57 8.18 -6.35
CA LEU A 34 1.34 9.36 -6.77
C LEU A 34 1.99 9.24 -8.15
N SER A 35 1.98 8.07 -8.79
CA SER A 35 2.39 7.89 -10.20
C SER A 35 1.19 7.88 -11.16
N MET A 36 0.00 8.18 -10.67
CA MET A 36 -1.20 8.31 -11.50
C MET A 36 -1.06 9.52 -12.42
N PRO A 37 -1.22 9.37 -13.75
CA PRO A 37 -1.08 10.45 -14.71
C PRO A 37 -2.32 11.36 -14.71
N VAL A 38 -2.50 12.13 -13.63
CA VAL A 38 -3.72 12.91 -13.35
C VAL A 38 -4.09 13.85 -14.47
N VAL A 39 -3.11 14.56 -15.06
CA VAL A 39 -3.38 15.51 -16.13
C VAL A 39 -3.87 14.80 -17.40
N PHE A 40 -3.32 13.62 -17.71
CA PHE A 40 -3.75 12.81 -18.83
C PHE A 40 -5.18 12.26 -18.61
N LEU A 41 -5.46 11.74 -17.42
CA LEU A 41 -6.78 11.19 -17.10
C LEU A 41 -7.87 12.27 -17.07
N LYS A 42 -7.53 13.51 -16.67
CA LYS A 42 -8.43 14.67 -16.80
C LYS A 42 -8.74 15.04 -18.25
N GLU A 43 -7.77 14.91 -19.14
CA GLU A 43 -8.00 15.12 -20.57
C GLU A 43 -8.86 13.98 -21.14
N LEU A 44 -8.55 12.73 -20.77
CA LEU A 44 -9.34 11.55 -21.15
C LEU A 44 -10.82 11.68 -20.76
N ASP A 45 -11.11 12.22 -19.58
CA ASP A 45 -12.49 12.44 -19.08
C ASP A 45 -13.36 13.28 -20.04
N LYS A 46 -12.75 14.16 -20.84
CA LYS A 46 -13.45 14.98 -21.84
C LYS A 46 -13.89 14.20 -23.08
N HIS A 47 -13.29 13.02 -23.31
CA HIS A 47 -13.42 12.24 -24.54
C HIS A 47 -14.03 10.84 -24.33
N LEU A 48 -14.52 10.52 -23.13
CA LEU A 48 -14.96 9.17 -22.74
C LEU A 48 -15.94 8.52 -23.74
N THR A 49 -16.87 9.30 -24.32
CA THR A 49 -17.88 8.80 -25.24
C THR A 49 -17.34 8.39 -26.61
N HIS A 50 -16.11 8.76 -26.94
CA HIS A 50 -15.45 8.37 -28.21
C HIS A 50 -14.94 6.93 -28.19
N PHE A 51 -14.84 6.31 -26.99
CA PHE A 51 -14.27 4.99 -26.81
C PHE A 51 -15.32 3.96 -26.42
N HIS A 52 -15.06 2.69 -26.72
CA HIS A 52 -15.91 1.57 -26.33
C HIS A 52 -15.06 0.38 -25.88
N GLY A 53 -15.48 -0.26 -24.79
CA GLY A 53 -14.89 -1.53 -24.33
C GLY A 53 -13.47 -1.43 -23.81
N CYS A 54 -13.00 -0.24 -23.45
CA CYS A 54 -11.70 -0.09 -22.81
C CYS A 54 -11.75 -0.59 -21.36
N GLU A 55 -10.64 -1.15 -20.88
CA GLU A 55 -10.44 -1.51 -19.48
C GLU A 55 -9.33 -0.63 -18.90
N LEU A 56 -9.62 0.09 -17.83
CA LEU A 56 -8.66 0.95 -17.13
C LEU A 56 -8.27 0.32 -15.79
N TYR A 57 -7.03 -0.07 -15.67
CA TYR A 57 -6.43 -0.65 -14.48
C TYR A 57 -5.60 0.41 -13.75
N THR A 58 -5.90 0.63 -12.47
CA THR A 58 -5.17 1.55 -11.59
C THR A 58 -5.52 1.22 -10.13
N GLY A 59 -5.18 2.06 -9.17
CA GLY A 59 -5.56 1.92 -7.77
C GLY A 59 -5.21 3.13 -6.94
N LEU A 60 -5.82 3.26 -5.76
CA LEU A 60 -5.61 4.39 -4.85
C LEU A 60 -5.81 5.73 -5.56
N MET A 61 -6.99 5.91 -6.14
CA MET A 61 -7.33 7.12 -6.87
C MET A 61 -7.19 8.38 -6.03
N THR A 62 -6.47 9.35 -6.59
CA THR A 62 -6.20 10.66 -5.95
C THR A 62 -7.14 11.77 -6.45
N TYR A 63 -7.92 11.50 -7.50
CA TYR A 63 -8.85 12.46 -8.11
C TYR A 63 -10.19 11.81 -8.49
N PRO A 64 -11.34 12.51 -8.33
CA PRO A 64 -12.67 11.98 -8.68
C PRO A 64 -12.95 12.13 -10.19
N PHE A 65 -12.47 11.19 -10.99
CA PHE A 65 -12.65 11.19 -12.44
C PHE A 65 -14.08 10.87 -12.87
N GLU A 66 -14.49 11.38 -14.04
CA GLU A 66 -15.80 11.17 -14.64
C GLU A 66 -16.05 9.69 -15.02
N PHE A 67 -15.01 8.97 -15.46
CA PHE A 67 -15.15 7.55 -15.82
C PHE A 67 -15.58 6.65 -14.65
N LEU A 68 -15.50 7.10 -13.40
CA LEU A 68 -16.03 6.38 -12.24
C LEU A 68 -17.56 6.36 -12.18
N LYS A 69 -18.23 7.21 -12.97
CA LYS A 69 -19.69 7.25 -13.03
C LYS A 69 -20.27 6.08 -13.83
N PRO A 70 -21.42 5.52 -13.43
CA PRO A 70 -21.96 4.28 -14.02
C PRO A 70 -22.28 4.38 -15.52
N GLN A 71 -22.59 5.57 -16.04
CA GLN A 71 -22.90 5.77 -17.46
C GLN A 71 -21.73 5.47 -18.39
N TYR A 72 -20.48 5.55 -17.90
CA TYR A 72 -19.28 5.32 -18.70
C TYR A 72 -18.75 3.88 -18.65
N LYS A 73 -19.47 2.96 -17.99
CA LYS A 73 -19.04 1.55 -17.84
C LYS A 73 -18.80 0.84 -19.18
N GLN A 74 -19.55 1.20 -20.24
CA GLN A 74 -19.37 0.62 -21.56
C GLN A 74 -18.22 1.26 -22.36
N ASN A 75 -17.79 2.43 -21.93
CA ASN A 75 -16.69 3.15 -22.56
C ASN A 75 -15.35 2.74 -21.91
N PHE A 76 -15.24 2.92 -20.60
CA PHE A 76 -14.09 2.56 -19.79
C PHE A 76 -14.54 1.78 -18.56
N LYS A 77 -14.34 0.47 -18.52
CA LYS A 77 -14.49 -0.33 -17.32
C LYS A 77 -13.32 -0.05 -16.38
N HIS A 78 -13.59 0.52 -15.21
CA HIS A 78 -12.55 0.75 -14.21
C HIS A 78 -12.34 -0.46 -13.31
N VAL A 79 -11.10 -0.95 -13.23
CA VAL A 79 -10.68 -2.04 -12.35
C VAL A 79 -9.64 -1.52 -11.38
N SER A 80 -10.01 -1.47 -10.10
CA SER A 80 -9.11 -1.06 -9.03
C SER A 80 -8.29 -2.25 -8.52
N LEU A 81 -7.00 -2.06 -8.42
CA LEU A 81 -6.06 -3.03 -7.84
C LEU A 81 -5.92 -2.85 -6.32
N PHE A 82 -6.31 -1.68 -5.83
CA PHE A 82 -6.39 -1.36 -4.40
C PHE A 82 -7.31 -0.15 -4.23
N MET A 83 -8.43 -0.35 -3.55
CA MET A 83 -9.47 0.68 -3.43
C MET A 83 -9.08 1.76 -2.43
N GLY A 84 -9.15 3.03 -2.86
CA GLY A 84 -8.97 4.20 -2.03
C GLY A 84 -10.30 4.81 -1.54
N PRO A 85 -10.22 5.92 -0.76
CA PRO A 85 -11.42 6.60 -0.26
C PRO A 85 -12.38 7.11 -1.33
N LEU A 86 -11.88 7.56 -2.48
CA LEU A 86 -12.70 8.04 -3.59
C LEU A 86 -13.45 6.88 -4.26
N GLU A 87 -12.75 5.77 -4.46
CA GLU A 87 -13.28 4.57 -5.08
C GLU A 87 -14.36 3.91 -4.21
N ARG A 88 -14.17 3.90 -2.88
CA ARG A 88 -15.18 3.38 -1.94
C ARG A 88 -16.56 4.07 -2.09
N LYS A 89 -16.57 5.37 -2.40
CA LYS A 89 -17.82 6.11 -2.63
C LYS A 89 -18.57 5.62 -3.88
N CYS A 90 -17.87 5.00 -4.81
CA CYS A 90 -18.41 4.47 -6.07
C CYS A 90 -18.74 2.97 -6.00
N GLN A 91 -18.46 2.28 -4.90
CA GLN A 91 -18.60 0.82 -4.76
C GLN A 91 -20.04 0.32 -5.05
N HIS A 92 -21.05 1.08 -4.60
CA HIS A 92 -22.43 0.72 -4.80
C HIS A 92 -23.06 1.60 -5.88
N GLY A 93 -23.05 1.11 -7.13
CA GLY A 93 -23.69 1.77 -8.27
C GLY A 93 -22.78 2.62 -9.16
N GLY A 94 -21.49 2.75 -8.85
CA GLY A 94 -20.51 3.38 -9.74
C GLY A 94 -19.89 2.40 -10.74
N ASN A 95 -18.96 2.91 -11.53
CA ASN A 95 -18.18 2.12 -12.47
C ASN A 95 -16.85 1.72 -11.83
N ILE A 96 -16.91 0.73 -10.93
CA ILE A 96 -15.72 0.19 -10.30
C ILE A 96 -15.85 -1.32 -10.10
N GLU A 97 -14.82 -2.04 -10.44
CA GLU A 97 -14.62 -3.44 -10.07
C GLU A 97 -13.29 -3.57 -9.32
N ILE A 98 -13.20 -4.54 -8.41
CA ILE A 98 -12.02 -4.76 -7.58
C ILE A 98 -11.39 -6.08 -7.98
N MET A 99 -10.08 -6.04 -8.15
CA MET A 99 -9.29 -7.23 -8.36
C MET A 99 -8.64 -7.65 -7.05
N ASN A 100 -9.00 -8.83 -6.55
CA ASN A 100 -8.46 -9.36 -5.30
C ASN A 100 -7.22 -10.23 -5.58
N PHE A 101 -6.06 -9.83 -5.06
CA PHE A 101 -4.81 -10.57 -5.17
C PHE A 101 -3.80 -10.08 -4.10
N HIS A 102 -2.82 -10.91 -3.75
CA HIS A 102 -1.69 -10.48 -2.93
C HIS A 102 -0.69 -9.70 -3.77
N PHE A 103 -0.09 -8.66 -3.21
CA PHE A 103 0.84 -7.81 -3.94
C PHE A 103 2.11 -8.56 -4.40
N SER A 104 2.49 -9.64 -3.73
CA SER A 104 3.52 -10.57 -4.24
C SER A 104 3.19 -11.16 -5.62
N ASN A 105 1.91 -11.18 -6.02
CA ASN A 105 1.46 -11.72 -7.30
C ASN A 105 1.40 -10.67 -8.44
N PHE A 106 1.89 -9.44 -8.25
CA PHE A 106 1.84 -8.40 -9.29
C PHE A 106 2.36 -8.87 -10.65
N LYS A 107 3.49 -9.61 -10.68
CA LYS A 107 4.06 -10.16 -11.92
C LYS A 107 3.07 -11.09 -12.64
N GLN A 108 2.39 -11.96 -11.91
CA GLN A 108 1.41 -12.92 -12.46
C GLN A 108 0.15 -12.22 -12.94
N ILE A 109 -0.31 -11.20 -12.21
CA ILE A 109 -1.47 -10.40 -12.60
C ILE A 109 -1.21 -9.70 -13.93
N PHE A 110 -0.08 -9.00 -14.09
CA PHE A 110 0.25 -8.34 -15.35
C PHE A 110 0.49 -9.34 -16.51
N ALA A 111 1.05 -10.52 -16.21
CA ALA A 111 1.17 -11.59 -17.20
C ALA A 111 -0.20 -12.11 -17.69
N THR A 112 -1.23 -11.99 -16.85
CA THR A 112 -2.62 -12.37 -17.20
C THR A 112 -3.35 -11.23 -17.90
N LEU A 113 -3.28 -10.02 -17.37
CA LEU A 113 -3.96 -8.84 -17.90
C LEU A 113 -3.41 -8.41 -19.26
N LYS A 114 -2.08 -8.41 -19.39
CA LYS A 114 -1.34 -7.98 -20.60
C LYS A 114 -1.83 -6.62 -21.09
N PRO A 115 -1.70 -5.53 -20.30
CA PRO A 115 -2.10 -4.21 -20.75
C PRO A 115 -1.32 -3.85 -22.02
N ASN A 116 -2.05 -3.50 -23.09
CA ASN A 116 -1.44 -3.12 -24.36
C ASN A 116 -1.11 -1.63 -24.43
N THR A 117 -1.68 -0.82 -23.55
CA THR A 117 -1.40 0.61 -23.41
C THR A 117 -0.96 0.91 -21.98
N VAL A 118 0.19 1.57 -21.83
CA VAL A 118 0.75 1.95 -20.52
C VAL A 118 0.95 3.46 -20.48
N ILE A 119 0.36 4.09 -19.49
CA ILE A 119 0.42 5.55 -19.28
C ILE A 119 0.88 5.75 -17.84
N ILE A 120 2.08 6.25 -17.66
CA ILE A 120 2.68 6.42 -16.33
C ILE A 120 3.32 7.79 -16.17
N GLU A 121 3.28 8.30 -14.95
CA GLU A 121 3.96 9.55 -14.63
C GLU A 121 5.42 9.25 -14.27
N VAL A 122 6.31 10.11 -14.77
CA VAL A 122 7.78 9.99 -14.62
C VAL A 122 8.41 11.34 -14.36
N THR A 123 9.66 11.35 -13.90
CA THR A 123 10.46 12.58 -13.82
C THR A 123 10.88 13.08 -15.22
N PRO A 124 11.33 14.34 -15.37
CA PRO A 124 12.11 14.73 -16.54
C PRO A 124 13.31 13.79 -16.75
N PRO A 125 13.71 13.52 -18.01
CA PRO A 125 14.92 12.76 -18.31
C PRO A 125 16.17 13.47 -17.78
N ASN A 126 17.12 12.68 -17.27
CA ASN A 126 18.46 13.17 -16.96
C ASN A 126 19.32 13.33 -18.24
N GLU A 127 20.60 13.69 -18.11
CA GLU A 127 21.52 13.90 -19.22
C GLU A 127 21.73 12.64 -20.08
N ASP A 128 21.62 11.46 -19.46
CA ASP A 128 21.75 10.16 -20.13
C ASP A 128 20.43 9.63 -20.71
N GLY A 129 19.33 10.39 -20.64
CA GLY A 129 18.01 10.02 -21.14
C GLY A 129 17.21 9.10 -20.21
N TYR A 130 17.64 8.90 -18.97
CA TYR A 130 16.87 8.11 -18.00
C TYR A 130 15.87 8.97 -17.25
N VAL A 131 14.65 8.48 -17.15
CA VAL A 131 13.60 9.00 -16.25
C VAL A 131 13.52 8.12 -15.00
N SER A 132 13.17 8.72 -13.87
CA SER A 132 12.75 7.96 -12.69
C SER A 132 11.25 7.72 -12.74
N LEU A 133 10.82 6.52 -12.35
CA LEU A 133 9.42 6.17 -12.16
C LEU A 133 8.80 6.85 -10.91
N GLY A 134 9.56 7.74 -10.27
CA GLY A 134 9.11 8.58 -9.17
C GLY A 134 8.81 7.82 -7.88
N ALA A 135 7.92 8.40 -7.09
CA ALA A 135 7.59 7.90 -5.76
C ALA A 135 6.83 6.56 -5.75
N CYS A 136 6.17 6.18 -6.85
CA CYS A 136 5.36 4.97 -6.93
C CYS A 136 5.75 4.05 -8.09
N GLY A 137 7.00 4.10 -8.54
CA GLY A 137 7.47 3.30 -9.66
C GLY A 137 7.42 1.79 -9.45
N GLY A 138 7.50 1.33 -8.22
CA GLY A 138 7.35 -0.08 -7.87
C GLY A 138 5.93 -0.65 -8.03
N VAL A 139 4.92 0.22 -8.20
CA VAL A 139 3.53 -0.22 -8.32
C VAL A 139 3.22 -0.66 -9.76
N GLY A 140 3.76 -1.80 -10.16
CA GLY A 140 3.41 -2.50 -11.41
C GLY A 140 3.88 -1.84 -12.72
N SER A 141 4.64 -0.73 -12.67
CA SER A 141 4.98 0.00 -13.90
C SER A 141 5.88 -0.81 -14.84
N LYS A 142 6.98 -1.38 -14.35
CA LYS A 142 7.88 -2.21 -15.17
C LYS A 142 7.25 -3.54 -15.61
N GLU A 143 6.38 -4.11 -14.79
CA GLU A 143 5.62 -5.30 -15.13
C GLU A 143 4.65 -5.05 -16.29
N ALA A 144 3.95 -3.91 -16.26
CA ALA A 144 3.03 -3.51 -17.32
C ALA A 144 3.76 -3.24 -18.65
N LEU A 145 4.91 -2.55 -18.59
CA LEU A 145 5.72 -2.22 -19.77
C LEU A 145 6.16 -3.45 -20.58
N LYS A 146 6.28 -4.63 -19.96
CA LYS A 146 6.63 -5.88 -20.66
C LYS A 146 5.61 -6.31 -21.71
N TYR A 147 4.37 -5.88 -21.58
CA TYR A 147 3.24 -6.27 -22.43
C TYR A 147 2.75 -5.13 -23.30
N ALA A 148 3.23 -3.90 -23.04
CA ALA A 148 2.80 -2.70 -23.72
C ALA A 148 3.14 -2.72 -25.22
N GLN A 149 2.18 -2.32 -26.03
CA GLN A 149 2.34 -2.02 -27.46
C GLN A 149 2.38 -0.50 -27.68
N LYS A 150 1.93 0.25 -26.68
CA LYS A 150 1.86 1.70 -26.67
C LYS A 150 2.25 2.21 -25.27
N VAL A 151 3.25 3.07 -25.22
CA VAL A 151 3.77 3.62 -23.95
C VAL A 151 3.77 5.15 -24.02
N ILE A 152 3.09 5.76 -23.07
CA ILE A 152 3.03 7.23 -22.91
C ILE A 152 3.62 7.59 -21.55
N PHE A 153 4.70 8.36 -21.53
CA PHE A 153 5.22 8.93 -20.30
C PHE A 153 4.66 10.36 -20.12
N VAL A 154 4.04 10.59 -18.96
CA VAL A 154 3.61 11.90 -18.52
C VAL A 154 4.72 12.46 -17.62
N VAL A 155 5.46 13.45 -18.13
CA VAL A 155 6.64 14.01 -17.47
C VAL A 155 6.21 15.05 -16.44
N ASN A 156 6.43 14.80 -15.16
CA ASN A 156 6.11 15.68 -14.05
C ASN A 156 7.35 16.02 -13.22
N GLU A 157 7.73 17.29 -13.21
CA GLU A 157 8.89 17.82 -12.46
C GLU A 157 8.72 17.70 -10.92
N GLN A 158 7.49 17.45 -10.43
CA GLN A 158 7.23 17.27 -9.02
C GLN A 158 7.59 15.86 -8.52
N GLN A 159 7.81 14.89 -9.43
CA GLN A 159 8.24 13.55 -9.05
C GLN A 159 9.69 13.56 -8.54
N PRO A 160 9.99 12.87 -7.42
CA PRO A 160 11.37 12.72 -6.96
C PRO A 160 12.16 11.82 -7.91
N PHE A 161 13.37 12.23 -8.29
CA PHE A 161 14.28 11.36 -9.00
C PHE A 161 14.91 10.37 -8.01
N ILE A 162 14.58 9.09 -8.14
CA ILE A 162 15.13 7.99 -7.35
C ILE A 162 15.92 7.10 -8.31
N GLY A 163 17.25 7.20 -8.23
CA GLY A 163 18.16 6.74 -9.28
C GLY A 163 18.57 5.26 -9.23
N ASN A 164 17.99 4.43 -8.36
CA ASN A 164 18.33 3.02 -8.34
C ASN A 164 17.81 2.28 -9.58
N HIS A 165 18.53 1.25 -10.02
CA HIS A 165 18.27 0.50 -11.26
C HIS A 165 16.81 0.07 -11.44
N ASP A 166 16.14 -0.35 -10.38
CA ASP A 166 14.77 -0.85 -10.48
C ASP A 166 13.73 0.27 -10.67
N ASN A 167 14.11 1.53 -10.38
CA ASN A 167 13.21 2.68 -10.46
C ASN A 167 13.53 3.64 -11.62
N ILE A 168 14.53 3.36 -12.44
CA ILE A 168 14.83 4.16 -13.63
C ILE A 168 14.56 3.38 -14.92
N ILE A 169 14.23 4.11 -15.98
CA ILE A 169 14.01 3.57 -17.31
C ILE A 169 14.45 4.59 -18.35
N HIS A 170 14.99 4.13 -19.47
CA HIS A 170 15.38 5.04 -20.56
C HIS A 170 14.14 5.55 -21.30
N VAL A 171 14.15 6.81 -21.69
CA VAL A 171 13.05 7.49 -22.38
C VAL A 171 12.66 6.83 -23.71
N ASP A 172 13.58 6.07 -24.32
CA ASP A 172 13.30 5.32 -25.55
C ASP A 172 12.24 4.24 -25.42
N TYR A 173 11.92 3.83 -24.18
CA TYR A 173 10.79 2.93 -23.93
C TYR A 173 9.44 3.60 -24.18
N ALA A 174 9.37 4.93 -24.18
CA ALA A 174 8.15 5.66 -24.50
C ALA A 174 8.02 5.90 -26.02
N ASP A 175 6.84 5.63 -26.54
CA ASP A 175 6.45 6.08 -27.88
C ASP A 175 6.21 7.59 -27.88
N PHE A 176 5.59 8.11 -26.80
CA PHE A 176 5.23 9.50 -26.66
C PHE A 176 5.56 10.05 -25.28
N LEU A 177 5.96 11.31 -25.25
CA LEU A 177 6.12 12.12 -24.05
C LEU A 177 5.04 13.19 -23.99
N VAL A 178 4.49 13.41 -22.81
CA VAL A 178 3.50 14.46 -22.57
C VAL A 178 3.93 15.27 -21.37
N GLU A 179 3.85 16.59 -21.46
CA GLU A 179 4.11 17.44 -20.30
C GLU A 179 2.97 17.31 -19.28
N GLY A 180 3.32 16.98 -18.05
CA GLY A 180 2.43 16.95 -16.89
C GLY A 180 2.93 17.89 -15.82
N HIS A 181 2.02 18.62 -15.17
CA HIS A 181 2.37 19.48 -14.05
C HIS A 181 1.26 19.49 -13.02
N HIS A 182 1.49 18.82 -11.91
CA HIS A 182 0.63 18.88 -10.73
C HIS A 182 1.42 18.46 -9.49
N SER A 183 0.98 18.92 -8.31
CA SER A 183 1.55 18.49 -7.05
C SER A 183 1.18 17.03 -6.77
N ILE A 184 2.17 16.25 -6.33
CA ILE A 184 2.00 14.86 -5.89
C ILE A 184 2.03 14.73 -4.36
N ALA A 185 2.42 15.79 -3.66
CA ALA A 185 2.45 15.76 -2.19
C ALA A 185 1.06 15.52 -1.60
N THR A 186 0.99 14.71 -0.57
CA THR A 186 -0.22 14.49 0.22
C THR A 186 -0.18 15.33 1.50
N PRO A 187 -1.34 15.57 2.15
CA PRO A 187 -1.35 16.25 3.43
C PRO A 187 -0.47 15.53 4.48
N LYS A 188 0.06 16.28 5.42
CA LYS A 188 0.74 15.71 6.60
C LYS A 188 -0.20 14.82 7.38
N ALA A 189 0.35 13.77 7.97
CA ALA A 189 -0.39 12.95 8.92
C ALA A 189 -0.75 13.80 10.16
N GLY A 190 -1.98 13.64 10.68
CA GLY A 190 -2.38 14.28 11.91
C GLY A 190 -1.64 13.70 13.12
N GLU A 191 -1.67 14.44 14.23
CA GLU A 191 -1.15 13.93 15.50
C GLU A 191 -1.96 12.70 15.96
N PRO A 192 -1.29 11.63 16.42
CA PRO A 192 -1.98 10.45 16.93
C PRO A 192 -2.85 10.76 18.16
N SER A 193 -4.05 10.23 18.18
CA SER A 193 -4.93 10.26 19.35
C SER A 193 -4.33 9.50 20.55
N GLU A 194 -4.87 9.72 21.75
CA GLU A 194 -4.46 8.99 22.96
C GLU A 194 -4.60 7.46 22.79
N LEU A 195 -5.68 7.02 22.15
CA LEU A 195 -5.91 5.60 21.86
C LEU A 195 -4.80 5.02 20.96
N GLU A 196 -4.43 5.71 19.91
CA GLU A 196 -3.38 5.27 18.98
C GLU A 196 -2.01 5.25 19.66
N GLN A 197 -1.74 6.22 20.55
CA GLN A 197 -0.52 6.24 21.37
C GLN A 197 -0.48 5.06 22.36
N GLN A 198 -1.60 4.69 22.99
CA GLN A 198 -1.70 3.52 23.86
C GLN A 198 -1.41 2.22 23.08
N ILE A 199 -1.98 2.06 21.88
CA ILE A 199 -1.67 0.92 21.02
C ILE A 199 -0.17 0.89 20.70
N ALA A 200 0.44 2.01 20.32
CA ALA A 200 1.85 2.11 20.03
C ALA A 200 2.75 1.76 21.24
N GLN A 201 2.36 2.13 22.45
CA GLN A 201 3.04 1.73 23.69
C GLN A 201 3.06 0.22 23.88
N HIS A 202 1.97 -0.48 23.53
CA HIS A 202 1.90 -1.95 23.63
C HIS A 202 2.67 -2.67 22.50
N VAL A 203 2.91 -2.01 21.38
CA VAL A 203 3.74 -2.54 20.26
C VAL A 203 5.24 -2.35 20.53
N SER A 204 5.63 -1.22 21.11
CA SER A 204 7.03 -0.83 21.30
C SER A 204 7.93 -1.90 21.97
N PRO A 205 7.48 -2.71 22.95
CA PRO A 205 8.31 -3.76 23.58
C PRO A 205 8.76 -4.89 22.63
N TYR A 206 8.04 -5.09 21.53
CA TYR A 206 8.40 -6.10 20.51
C TYR A 206 9.53 -5.65 19.59
N ILE A 207 9.86 -4.36 19.56
CA ILE A 207 10.85 -3.79 18.65
C ILE A 207 12.09 -3.39 19.43
N LYS A 208 13.22 -3.99 19.08
CA LYS A 208 14.53 -3.74 19.70
C LYS A 208 15.45 -3.04 18.69
N ASP A 209 16.53 -2.46 19.22
CA ASP A 209 17.58 -1.89 18.39
C ASP A 209 18.12 -2.93 17.40
N GLY A 210 18.45 -2.49 16.19
CA GLY A 210 18.99 -3.35 15.13
C GLY A 210 17.98 -4.17 14.35
N MET A 211 16.71 -4.19 14.73
CA MET A 211 15.67 -4.90 13.98
C MET A 211 15.36 -4.22 12.64
N THR A 212 14.88 -5.00 11.68
CA THR A 212 14.35 -4.47 10.42
C THR A 212 12.83 -4.40 10.51
N VAL A 213 12.26 -3.23 10.19
CA VAL A 213 10.83 -2.96 10.35
C VAL A 213 10.13 -2.72 9.01
N GLN A 214 8.90 -3.20 8.91
CA GLN A 214 7.87 -2.75 7.99
C GLN A 214 6.75 -2.13 8.82
N ILE A 215 6.30 -0.95 8.45
CA ILE A 215 5.18 -0.26 9.08
C ILE A 215 4.14 0.04 8.00
N GLY A 216 2.90 -0.39 8.23
CA GLY A 216 1.76 -0.13 7.35
C GLY A 216 1.34 1.34 7.34
N ILE A 217 0.19 1.60 6.78
CA ILE A 217 -0.41 2.93 6.67
C ILE A 217 -1.50 3.15 7.72
N GLY A 218 -1.87 4.41 7.94
CA GLY A 218 -2.92 4.82 8.87
C GLY A 218 -2.38 5.44 10.16
N THR A 219 -3.30 5.99 10.95
CA THR A 219 -2.96 6.78 12.13
C THR A 219 -2.28 5.97 13.24
N ILE A 220 -2.72 4.72 13.47
CA ILE A 220 -2.05 3.79 14.38
C ILE A 220 -0.61 3.51 13.93
N SER A 221 -0.40 3.25 12.64
CA SER A 221 0.95 3.02 12.08
C SER A 221 1.84 4.25 12.22
N ASN A 222 1.27 5.46 12.07
CA ASN A 222 1.98 6.71 12.30
C ASN A 222 2.41 6.85 13.78
N ALA A 223 1.51 6.56 14.73
CA ALA A 223 1.83 6.54 16.16
C ALA A 223 2.99 5.58 16.49
N MET A 224 2.99 4.40 15.86
CA MET A 224 4.06 3.42 16.02
C MET A 224 5.41 3.93 15.49
N GLY A 225 5.44 4.53 14.30
CA GLY A 225 6.65 5.14 13.76
C GLY A 225 7.21 6.23 14.68
N MET A 226 6.33 7.08 15.23
CA MET A 226 6.74 8.12 16.20
C MET A 226 7.34 7.52 17.48
N ALA A 227 6.76 6.42 18.00
CA ALA A 227 7.25 5.74 19.22
C ALA A 227 8.61 5.05 19.03
N LEU A 228 9.10 4.88 17.79
CA LEU A 228 10.36 4.20 17.48
C LEU A 228 11.52 5.15 17.22
N ARG A 229 11.33 6.46 17.31
CA ARG A 229 12.38 7.48 17.02
C ARG A 229 13.61 7.37 17.90
N ASP A 230 13.49 6.85 19.13
CA ASP A 230 14.58 6.70 20.08
C ASP A 230 15.33 5.37 19.94
N ARG A 231 14.89 4.49 19.03
CA ARG A 231 15.60 3.24 18.72
C ARG A 231 16.88 3.51 17.97
N LYS A 232 17.75 2.50 17.93
CA LYS A 232 19.05 2.60 17.26
C LYS A 232 19.23 1.49 16.24
N ASP A 233 19.89 1.85 15.14
CA ASP A 233 20.33 0.91 14.11
C ASP A 233 19.21 0.09 13.47
N LEU A 234 17.98 0.61 13.44
CA LEU A 234 16.88 -0.03 12.74
C LEU A 234 17.18 -0.11 11.24
N GLY A 235 16.67 -1.16 10.60
CA GLY A 235 16.54 -1.29 9.16
C GLY A 235 15.11 -0.99 8.71
N ILE A 236 14.92 -0.56 7.47
CA ILE A 236 13.60 -0.43 6.85
C ILE A 236 13.52 -1.34 5.62
N HIS A 237 12.47 -2.16 5.56
CA HIS A 237 12.05 -2.91 4.39
C HIS A 237 10.52 -2.93 4.40
N THR A 238 9.88 -2.11 3.59
CA THR A 238 8.46 -1.81 3.69
C THR A 238 7.79 -1.78 2.31
N GLU A 239 6.47 -1.93 2.27
CA GLU A 239 5.67 -1.70 1.08
C GLU A 239 5.67 -0.21 0.74
N MET A 240 5.23 0.61 1.68
CA MET A 240 5.11 2.06 1.54
C MET A 240 6.08 2.78 2.47
N PHE A 241 6.87 3.70 1.92
CA PHE A 241 7.67 4.65 2.71
C PHE A 241 6.81 5.87 3.06
N THR A 242 6.69 6.16 4.35
CA THR A 242 5.78 7.17 4.90
C THR A 242 6.52 8.30 5.60
N GLU A 243 5.77 9.37 5.94
CA GLU A 243 6.29 10.50 6.74
C GLU A 243 6.89 10.01 8.07
N SER A 244 6.22 9.09 8.79
CA SER A 244 6.73 8.58 10.07
C SER A 244 8.05 7.83 9.93
N LEU A 245 8.26 7.09 8.85
CA LEU A 245 9.53 6.42 8.55
C LEU A 245 10.63 7.43 8.20
N MET A 246 10.31 8.49 7.44
CA MET A 246 11.23 9.60 7.19
C MET A 246 11.68 10.27 8.50
N GLU A 247 10.75 10.52 9.41
CA GLU A 247 11.05 11.12 10.70
C GLU A 247 11.94 10.21 11.58
N MET A 248 11.76 8.88 11.53
CA MET A 248 12.68 7.95 12.17
C MET A 248 14.10 8.05 11.58
N CYS A 249 14.22 8.20 10.25
CA CYS A 249 15.52 8.41 9.60
C CYS A 249 16.16 9.73 10.05
N LYS A 250 15.40 10.83 10.05
CA LYS A 250 15.88 12.15 10.50
C LYS A 250 16.29 12.16 11.97
N ALA A 251 15.60 11.40 12.82
CA ALA A 251 15.95 11.22 14.23
C ALA A 251 17.22 10.36 14.46
N GLY A 252 17.76 9.73 13.40
CA GLY A 252 18.93 8.86 13.50
C GLY A 252 18.65 7.45 14.03
N ALA A 253 17.37 7.05 14.09
CA ALA A 253 17.00 5.70 14.51
C ALA A 253 17.33 4.63 13.46
N VAL A 254 17.46 5.02 12.18
CA VAL A 254 17.61 4.11 11.05
C VAL A 254 19.03 4.22 10.47
N SER A 255 19.79 3.13 10.50
CA SER A 255 21.08 3.01 9.81
C SER A 255 21.08 1.92 8.74
N GLY A 256 20.25 0.89 8.90
CA GLY A 256 20.20 -0.27 8.01
C GLY A 256 21.45 -1.17 8.05
N LYS A 257 22.45 -0.84 8.85
CA LYS A 257 23.77 -1.54 8.85
C LYS A 257 23.67 -3.00 9.32
N LEU A 258 22.63 -3.34 10.09
CA LEU A 258 22.40 -4.69 10.61
C LEU A 258 21.45 -5.53 9.75
N LYS A 259 20.96 -5.01 8.64
CA LYS A 259 20.16 -5.79 7.69
C LYS A 259 20.99 -6.88 7.03
N ASN A 260 20.45 -8.08 6.95
CA ASN A 260 21.08 -9.19 6.22
C ASN A 260 20.81 -9.11 4.71
N HIS A 261 19.67 -8.55 4.32
CA HIS A 261 19.31 -8.32 2.94
C HIS A 261 19.31 -6.82 2.64
N LYS A 262 20.04 -6.40 1.60
CA LYS A 262 20.23 -4.99 1.20
C LYS A 262 20.70 -4.10 2.38
N PRO A 263 21.88 -4.40 2.98
CA PRO A 263 22.40 -3.62 4.09
C PRO A 263 22.63 -2.15 3.71
N ASN A 264 22.42 -1.25 4.67
CA ASN A 264 22.48 0.21 4.52
C ASN A 264 21.45 0.81 3.54
N LYS A 265 20.47 0.02 3.04
CA LYS A 265 19.43 0.50 2.17
C LYS A 265 18.07 0.51 2.88
N ILE A 266 17.31 1.55 2.61
CA ILE A 266 15.88 1.65 2.90
C ILE A 266 15.15 1.11 1.68
N VAL A 267 14.49 -0.04 1.82
CA VAL A 267 13.80 -0.71 0.72
C VAL A 267 12.31 -0.41 0.79
N ALA A 268 11.74 0.07 -0.31
CA ALA A 268 10.31 0.31 -0.45
C ALA A 268 9.82 0.01 -1.86
N ALA A 269 8.52 -0.27 -2.02
CA ALA A 269 7.89 -0.39 -3.34
C ALA A 269 7.34 0.96 -3.82
N PHE A 270 6.88 1.79 -2.90
CA PHE A 270 6.40 3.14 -3.18
C PHE A 270 6.46 4.02 -1.92
N ALA A 271 6.17 5.30 -2.10
CA ALA A 271 6.12 6.28 -1.04
C ALA A 271 4.94 7.21 -1.20
N ALA A 272 4.45 7.76 -0.09
CA ALA A 272 3.54 8.89 -0.07
C ALA A 272 3.72 9.71 1.20
N GLY A 273 3.49 11.00 1.11
CA GLY A 273 3.65 11.93 2.21
C GLY A 273 3.63 13.39 1.75
N PRO A 274 3.85 14.31 2.67
CA PRO A 274 4.00 15.73 2.36
C PRO A 274 5.25 15.98 1.50
N GLN A 275 5.43 17.22 1.04
CA GLN A 275 6.55 17.60 0.17
C GLN A 275 7.90 17.21 0.77
N GLU A 276 8.05 17.28 2.08
CA GLU A 276 9.28 16.91 2.79
C GLU A 276 9.67 15.43 2.60
N VAL A 277 8.69 14.54 2.35
CA VAL A 277 8.97 13.14 1.99
C VAL A 277 9.51 13.07 0.56
N MET A 278 8.92 13.82 -0.39
CA MET A 278 9.41 13.88 -1.77
C MET A 278 10.83 14.43 -1.84
N ASP A 279 11.11 15.49 -1.07
CA ASP A 279 12.45 16.09 -0.97
C ASP A 279 13.47 15.11 -0.36
N PHE A 280 13.05 14.33 0.64
CA PHE A 280 13.90 13.30 1.26
C PHE A 280 14.24 12.15 0.31
N LEU A 281 13.32 11.79 -0.58
CA LEU A 281 13.51 10.71 -1.55
C LEU A 281 14.39 11.15 -2.74
N HIS A 282 14.34 12.43 -3.11
CA HIS A 282 15.01 12.94 -4.30
C HIS A 282 16.54 12.80 -4.20
N ASN A 283 17.13 12.07 -5.15
CA ASN A 283 18.58 11.78 -5.20
C ASN A 283 19.17 11.19 -3.91
N ASN A 284 18.37 10.50 -3.11
CA ASN A 284 18.83 9.86 -1.88
C ASN A 284 19.32 8.43 -2.16
N GLU A 285 20.63 8.24 -2.14
CA GLU A 285 21.25 6.95 -2.42
C GLU A 285 20.93 5.85 -1.39
N ALA A 286 20.47 6.22 -0.19
CA ALA A 286 20.02 5.24 0.82
C ALA A 286 18.70 4.59 0.45
N ILE A 287 17.90 5.22 -0.41
CA ILE A 287 16.59 4.70 -0.86
C ILE A 287 16.79 3.70 -2.00
N GLU A 288 16.15 2.56 -1.89
CA GLU A 288 16.03 1.57 -2.93
C GLU A 288 14.56 1.27 -3.18
N MET A 289 14.02 1.87 -4.24
CA MET A 289 12.65 1.63 -4.69
C MET A 289 12.65 0.43 -5.62
N GLY A 290 11.92 -0.62 -5.27
CA GLY A 290 11.84 -1.87 -6.04
C GLY A 290 10.44 -2.16 -6.58
N GLY A 291 10.34 -3.12 -7.51
CA GLY A 291 9.06 -3.63 -7.98
C GLY A 291 8.24 -4.24 -6.82
N MET A 292 6.93 -4.00 -6.81
CA MET A 292 6.04 -4.43 -5.72
C MET A 292 6.22 -5.92 -5.40
N ALA A 293 6.16 -6.79 -6.41
CA ALA A 293 6.24 -8.23 -6.21
C ALA A 293 7.57 -8.67 -5.55
N ASP A 294 8.66 -7.93 -5.79
CA ASP A 294 9.97 -8.26 -5.23
C ASP A 294 10.14 -7.71 -3.81
N VAL A 295 9.63 -6.50 -3.57
CA VAL A 295 9.73 -5.83 -2.26
C VAL A 295 8.88 -6.55 -1.20
N VAL A 296 7.70 -7.07 -1.58
CA VAL A 296 6.81 -7.76 -0.63
C VAL A 296 6.99 -9.28 -0.64
N ASP A 297 7.90 -9.83 -1.46
CA ASP A 297 8.14 -11.27 -1.50
C ASP A 297 8.56 -11.80 -0.13
N ALA A 298 7.76 -12.69 0.43
CA ALA A 298 7.94 -13.15 1.79
C ALA A 298 9.30 -13.85 2.02
N TYR A 299 9.84 -14.53 1.00
CA TYR A 299 11.15 -15.19 1.10
C TYR A 299 12.30 -14.18 1.05
N GLU A 300 12.19 -13.15 0.20
CA GLU A 300 13.20 -12.09 0.11
C GLU A 300 13.23 -11.25 1.39
N VAL A 301 12.07 -10.85 1.89
CA VAL A 301 11.92 -10.08 3.13
C VAL A 301 12.45 -10.87 4.34
N ALA A 302 12.14 -12.16 4.42
CA ALA A 302 12.54 -13.05 5.52
C ALA A 302 14.06 -13.29 5.62
N LYS A 303 14.83 -12.93 4.59
CA LYS A 303 16.31 -12.91 4.67
C LYS A 303 16.84 -11.91 5.69
N ASN A 304 16.05 -10.93 6.10
CA ASN A 304 16.39 -10.06 7.23
C ASN A 304 16.05 -10.79 8.54
N ASP A 305 17.04 -11.12 9.34
CA ASP A 305 16.85 -11.60 10.71
C ASP A 305 16.15 -10.52 11.56
N ASN A 306 15.36 -10.93 12.54
CA ASN A 306 14.62 -10.03 13.42
C ASN A 306 13.72 -9.04 12.67
N PHE A 307 13.05 -9.52 11.61
CA PHE A 307 12.12 -8.70 10.84
C PHE A 307 10.80 -8.54 11.59
N VAL A 308 10.34 -7.29 11.75
CA VAL A 308 9.08 -6.95 12.41
C VAL A 308 8.12 -6.35 11.39
N SER A 309 6.99 -7.03 11.19
CA SER A 309 5.89 -6.52 10.38
C SER A 309 4.82 -5.90 11.29
N ILE A 310 4.47 -4.64 11.05
CA ILE A 310 3.49 -3.89 11.83
C ILE A 310 2.41 -3.35 10.88
N ASN A 311 1.20 -3.86 11.02
CA ASN A 311 0.06 -3.44 10.21
C ASN A 311 -1.18 -3.18 11.08
N THR A 312 -2.20 -2.59 10.49
CA THR A 312 -3.48 -2.36 11.13
C THR A 312 -4.54 -3.30 10.55
N CYS A 313 -5.53 -3.65 11.36
CA CYS A 313 -6.69 -4.40 10.90
C CYS A 313 -7.98 -3.74 11.38
N VAL A 314 -9.09 -4.14 10.76
CA VAL A 314 -10.42 -3.60 11.08
C VAL A 314 -11.07 -4.41 12.20
N MET A 315 -10.87 -5.73 12.18
CA MET A 315 -11.58 -6.65 13.06
C MET A 315 -10.82 -7.98 13.19
N VAL A 316 -10.97 -8.64 14.32
CA VAL A 316 -10.44 -9.99 14.55
C VAL A 316 -11.50 -10.83 15.27
N ASP A 317 -11.58 -12.11 14.93
CA ASP A 317 -12.39 -13.04 15.74
C ASP A 317 -11.58 -13.65 16.89
N VAL A 318 -12.28 -14.27 17.85
CA VAL A 318 -11.65 -14.83 19.06
C VAL A 318 -10.72 -16.01 18.80
N VAL A 319 -10.66 -16.55 17.59
CA VAL A 319 -9.70 -17.59 17.21
C VAL A 319 -8.51 -17.06 16.41
N GLY A 320 -8.54 -15.76 16.07
CA GLY A 320 -7.43 -15.05 15.41
C GLY A 320 -7.54 -14.91 13.90
N GLN A 321 -8.73 -15.07 13.29
CA GLN A 321 -8.95 -14.68 11.90
C GLN A 321 -9.08 -13.16 11.81
N VAL A 322 -8.36 -12.53 10.90
CA VAL A 322 -8.24 -11.06 10.80
C VAL A 322 -8.84 -10.57 9.51
N ALA A 323 -9.68 -9.53 9.60
CA ALA A 323 -10.22 -8.76 8.49
C ALA A 323 -9.57 -7.38 8.45
N SER A 324 -9.03 -7.00 7.28
CA SER A 324 -8.42 -5.69 7.05
C SER A 324 -8.96 -4.98 5.83
N GLU A 325 -9.37 -5.72 4.80
CA GLU A 325 -9.73 -5.18 3.48
C GLU A 325 -11.23 -4.99 3.25
N GLY A 326 -12.07 -5.51 4.16
CA GLY A 326 -13.53 -5.42 4.03
C GLY A 326 -14.27 -5.87 5.27
N VAL A 327 -15.56 -5.54 5.34
CA VAL A 327 -16.50 -5.98 6.39
C VAL A 327 -17.83 -6.36 5.74
N GLY A 328 -18.31 -7.58 5.99
CA GLY A 328 -19.45 -8.12 5.25
C GLY A 328 -19.14 -8.15 3.76
N PHE A 329 -20.04 -7.67 2.97
CA PHE A 329 -19.90 -7.57 1.51
C PHE A 329 -19.34 -6.21 1.05
N SER A 330 -18.95 -5.34 1.98
CA SER A 330 -18.37 -4.04 1.65
C SER A 330 -16.86 -4.11 1.66
N GLN A 331 -16.25 -3.78 0.54
CA GLN A 331 -14.79 -3.68 0.41
C GLN A 331 -14.31 -2.32 0.94
N ILE A 332 -13.19 -2.31 1.67
CA ILE A 332 -12.54 -1.10 2.19
C ILE A 332 -11.30 -0.75 1.36
N SER A 333 -10.52 -1.77 1.01
CA SER A 333 -9.27 -1.62 0.26
C SER A 333 -9.02 -2.86 -0.62
N GLY A 334 -7.81 -3.19 -0.94
CA GLY A 334 -7.34 -4.53 -1.32
C GLY A 334 -6.62 -5.17 -0.15
N SER A 335 -6.16 -6.41 -0.29
CA SER A 335 -5.34 -7.09 0.72
C SER A 335 -3.96 -6.43 0.87
N GLY A 336 -3.45 -5.78 -0.17
CA GLY A 336 -2.10 -5.23 -0.18
C GLY A 336 -1.04 -6.30 0.02
N GLY A 337 0.07 -5.91 0.64
CA GLY A 337 1.14 -6.80 1.09
C GLY A 337 1.02 -7.26 2.54
N GLN A 338 -0.12 -7.02 3.23
CA GLN A 338 -0.23 -7.34 4.66
C GLN A 338 0.10 -8.81 4.94
N LEU A 339 -0.53 -9.76 4.23
CA LEU A 339 -0.28 -11.18 4.47
C LEU A 339 1.13 -11.59 4.04
N ASP A 340 1.67 -10.99 2.98
CA ASP A 340 3.04 -11.22 2.51
C ASP A 340 4.05 -10.88 3.64
N PHE A 341 3.93 -9.70 4.26
CA PHE A 341 4.79 -9.28 5.37
C PHE A 341 4.54 -10.06 6.68
N VAL A 342 3.29 -10.42 6.98
CA VAL A 342 2.97 -11.30 8.12
C VAL A 342 3.71 -12.63 7.99
N ARG A 343 3.68 -13.24 6.81
CA ARG A 343 4.39 -14.50 6.51
C ARG A 343 5.90 -14.31 6.54
N ALA A 344 6.39 -13.22 5.95
CA ALA A 344 7.81 -12.90 6.00
C ALA A 344 8.33 -12.81 7.44
N ALA A 345 7.60 -12.12 8.32
CA ALA A 345 7.95 -12.02 9.73
C ALA A 345 7.92 -13.39 10.44
N GLY A 346 6.97 -14.25 10.07
CA GLY A 346 6.90 -15.63 10.59
C GLY A 346 8.04 -16.52 10.13
N MET A 347 8.59 -16.29 8.94
CA MET A 347 9.72 -17.03 8.37
C MET A 347 11.08 -16.45 8.78
N SER A 348 11.15 -15.16 9.13
CA SER A 348 12.36 -14.49 9.57
C SER A 348 12.83 -15.05 10.91
N LYS A 349 14.13 -15.36 11.03
CA LYS A 349 14.73 -15.78 12.28
C LYS A 349 14.61 -14.67 13.33
N GLY A 350 13.86 -14.92 14.42
CA GLY A 350 13.59 -13.92 15.45
C GLY A 350 12.56 -12.86 15.03
N GLY A 351 11.89 -13.05 13.91
CA GLY A 351 10.88 -12.13 13.43
C GLY A 351 9.53 -12.25 14.15
N VAL A 352 8.70 -11.22 14.01
CA VAL A 352 7.36 -11.15 14.59
C VAL A 352 6.43 -10.27 13.76
N SER A 353 5.19 -10.73 13.56
CA SER A 353 4.13 -9.91 12.96
C SER A 353 3.18 -9.39 14.03
N ILE A 354 2.81 -8.12 13.92
CA ILE A 354 1.95 -7.41 14.85
C ILE A 354 0.81 -6.76 14.05
N LEU A 355 -0.42 -7.02 14.47
CA LEU A 355 -1.61 -6.40 13.90
C LEU A 355 -2.32 -5.58 14.98
N GLY A 356 -2.36 -4.27 14.78
CA GLY A 356 -2.98 -3.33 15.72
C GLY A 356 -4.39 -2.95 15.28
N LEU A 357 -5.30 -2.81 16.26
CA LEU A 357 -6.65 -2.28 16.02
C LEU A 357 -7.18 -1.59 17.27
N SER A 358 -8.08 -0.62 17.07
CA SER A 358 -8.95 -0.15 18.15
C SER A 358 -9.87 -1.29 18.61
N SER A 359 -10.00 -1.51 19.91
CA SER A 359 -10.86 -2.59 20.44
C SER A 359 -12.33 -2.39 20.11
N THR A 360 -12.74 -1.16 19.81
CA THR A 360 -14.12 -0.78 19.50
C THR A 360 -14.22 0.17 18.32
N ARG A 361 -15.44 0.32 17.82
CA ARG A 361 -15.86 1.31 16.83
C ARG A 361 -17.25 1.82 17.13
N ASP A 362 -17.60 2.98 16.60
CA ASP A 362 -18.97 3.47 16.59
C ASP A 362 -19.77 2.69 15.55
N GLY A 363 -20.77 1.97 16.00
CA GLY A 363 -21.74 1.25 15.15
C GLY A 363 -23.05 2.00 15.03
N LYS A 364 -23.99 1.45 14.25
CA LYS A 364 -25.32 2.07 14.04
C LYS A 364 -26.15 2.13 15.33
N GLU A 365 -25.97 1.18 16.24
CA GLU A 365 -26.76 1.02 17.46
C GLU A 365 -25.91 1.36 18.72
N GLY A 366 -24.77 1.99 18.56
CA GLY A 366 -23.84 2.36 19.62
C GLY A 366 -22.48 1.71 19.50
N LEU A 367 -21.74 1.65 20.59
CA LEU A 367 -20.39 1.11 20.63
C LEU A 367 -20.39 -0.40 20.30
N GLU A 368 -19.54 -0.80 19.37
CA GLU A 368 -19.36 -2.20 18.94
C GLU A 368 -17.92 -2.67 19.17
N SER A 369 -17.75 -3.93 19.60
CA SER A 369 -16.43 -4.53 19.70
C SER A 369 -15.86 -4.86 18.30
N ASN A 370 -14.57 -4.61 18.06
CA ASN A 370 -13.84 -5.08 16.90
C ASN A 370 -13.21 -6.48 17.13
N ILE A 371 -13.21 -6.97 18.37
CA ILE A 371 -12.93 -8.37 18.69
C ILE A 371 -14.28 -9.09 18.76
N ARG A 372 -14.50 -10.08 17.88
CA ARG A 372 -15.78 -10.74 17.64
C ARG A 372 -15.70 -12.24 17.92
N ILE A 373 -16.82 -12.87 18.25
CA ILE A 373 -16.89 -14.35 18.28
C ILE A 373 -16.62 -14.94 16.91
N ALA A 374 -17.23 -14.36 15.87
CA ALA A 374 -17.00 -14.67 14.48
C ALA A 374 -17.06 -13.38 13.63
N LEU A 375 -16.32 -13.36 12.54
CA LEU A 375 -16.43 -12.27 11.58
C LEU A 375 -17.83 -12.26 10.94
N PRO A 376 -18.40 -11.09 10.64
CA PRO A 376 -19.70 -10.98 9.95
C PRO A 376 -19.68 -11.75 8.62
N THR A 377 -20.83 -12.31 8.25
CA THR A 377 -21.00 -13.05 6.99
C THR A 377 -20.51 -12.23 5.80
N GLY A 378 -19.72 -12.83 4.92
CA GLY A 378 -19.15 -12.19 3.73
C GLY A 378 -17.87 -11.39 3.99
N THR A 379 -17.42 -11.25 5.24
CA THR A 379 -16.16 -10.56 5.55
C THR A 379 -14.96 -11.34 5.03
N PRO A 380 -14.06 -10.74 4.23
CA PRO A 380 -12.85 -11.40 3.78
C PRO A 380 -11.89 -11.61 4.93
N ILE A 381 -11.21 -12.76 4.95
CA ILE A 381 -10.15 -13.07 5.92
C ILE A 381 -8.83 -12.68 5.28
N THR A 382 -8.36 -11.46 5.59
CA THR A 382 -7.10 -10.94 5.05
C THR A 382 -5.90 -11.68 5.61
N THR A 383 -5.89 -11.99 6.92
CA THR A 383 -4.86 -12.82 7.54
C THR A 383 -5.50 -14.03 8.22
N PRO A 384 -5.21 -15.27 7.75
CA PRO A 384 -5.69 -16.48 8.35
C PRO A 384 -5.17 -16.66 9.79
N ARG A 385 -5.96 -17.29 10.65
CA ARG A 385 -5.58 -17.54 12.06
C ARG A 385 -4.24 -18.27 12.26
N ASN A 386 -3.80 -19.02 11.25
CA ASN A 386 -2.54 -19.76 11.32
C ASN A 386 -1.32 -18.87 11.10
N ASP A 387 -1.49 -17.73 10.39
CA ASP A 387 -0.45 -16.76 10.14
C ASP A 387 -0.44 -15.63 11.20
N THR A 388 -1.54 -15.44 11.95
CA THR A 388 -1.67 -14.39 12.97
C THR A 388 -0.81 -14.69 14.19
N GLN A 389 0.08 -13.76 14.56
CA GLN A 389 1.00 -13.90 15.68
C GLN A 389 0.61 -13.01 16.86
N VAL A 390 0.73 -11.69 16.74
CA VAL A 390 0.43 -10.76 17.84
C VAL A 390 -0.69 -9.81 17.41
N ILE A 391 -1.73 -9.74 18.25
CA ILE A 391 -2.82 -8.75 18.13
C ILE A 391 -2.65 -7.73 19.25
N VAL A 392 -2.79 -6.45 18.92
CA VAL A 392 -2.63 -5.35 19.88
C VAL A 392 -3.82 -4.40 19.82
N THR A 393 -4.34 -4.05 21.00
CA THR A 393 -5.33 -3.00 21.19
C THR A 393 -4.82 -1.98 22.22
N GLU A 394 -5.59 -0.96 22.52
CA GLU A 394 -5.31 -0.02 23.61
C GLU A 394 -5.31 -0.67 24.99
N TYR A 395 -5.86 -1.90 25.14
CA TYR A 395 -5.90 -2.67 26.39
C TYR A 395 -4.75 -3.68 26.55
N GLY A 396 -3.86 -3.81 25.58
CA GLY A 396 -2.72 -4.69 25.66
C GLY A 396 -2.41 -5.46 24.38
N ALA A 397 -1.52 -6.44 24.52
CA ALA A 397 -1.09 -7.32 23.43
C ALA A 397 -1.43 -8.79 23.74
N ALA A 398 -1.96 -9.50 22.75
CA ALA A 398 -2.19 -10.93 22.77
C ALA A 398 -1.20 -11.63 21.83
N ASP A 399 -0.17 -12.26 22.38
CA ASP A 399 0.74 -13.12 21.62
C ASP A 399 0.11 -14.51 21.46
N LEU A 400 -0.28 -14.85 20.24
CA LEU A 400 -1.03 -16.07 19.92
C LEU A 400 -0.12 -17.26 19.53
N ARG A 401 1.19 -17.04 19.48
CA ARG A 401 2.14 -18.07 19.07
C ARG A 401 2.16 -19.22 20.08
N GLY A 402 2.04 -20.46 19.59
CA GLY A 402 2.06 -21.66 20.42
C GLY A 402 0.81 -21.88 21.28
N LEU A 403 -0.21 -21.03 21.20
CA LEU A 403 -1.43 -21.14 21.97
C LEU A 403 -2.44 -22.10 21.32
N THR A 404 -3.10 -22.90 22.15
CA THR A 404 -4.30 -23.67 21.77
C THR A 404 -5.47 -22.72 21.46
N THR A 405 -6.52 -23.20 20.77
CA THR A 405 -7.73 -22.41 20.48
C THR A 405 -8.31 -21.78 21.76
N SER A 406 -8.48 -22.54 22.82
CA SER A 406 -9.03 -21.98 24.07
C SER A 406 -8.13 -20.93 24.73
N GLN A 407 -6.81 -21.08 24.63
CA GLN A 407 -5.86 -20.06 25.10
C GLN A 407 -5.90 -18.79 24.25
N ARG A 408 -6.01 -18.92 22.91
CA ARG A 408 -6.19 -17.78 22.00
C ARG A 408 -7.44 -16.98 22.32
N VAL A 409 -8.57 -17.68 22.52
CA VAL A 409 -9.85 -17.07 22.91
C VAL A 409 -9.68 -16.21 24.16
N LYS A 410 -9.10 -16.76 25.21
CA LYS A 410 -8.86 -16.02 26.47
C LYS A 410 -7.92 -14.83 26.27
N ALA A 411 -6.83 -15.02 25.51
CA ALA A 411 -5.87 -13.95 25.24
C ALA A 411 -6.50 -12.77 24.47
N LEU A 412 -7.30 -13.06 23.43
CA LEU A 412 -7.97 -12.03 22.64
C LEU A 412 -9.09 -11.32 23.41
N ILE A 413 -9.86 -12.07 24.22
CA ILE A 413 -10.89 -11.46 25.09
C ILE A 413 -10.26 -10.53 26.13
N ASN A 414 -9.08 -10.87 26.66
CA ASN A 414 -8.39 -10.02 27.64
C ASN A 414 -8.00 -8.62 27.09
N ILE A 415 -7.76 -8.52 25.79
CA ILE A 415 -7.44 -7.24 25.12
C ILE A 415 -8.67 -6.58 24.48
N ALA A 416 -9.86 -7.15 24.60
CA ALA A 416 -11.11 -6.51 24.21
C ALA A 416 -11.48 -5.39 25.16
N HIS A 417 -12.34 -4.47 24.70
CA HIS A 417 -12.90 -3.44 25.58
C HIS A 417 -13.62 -4.09 26.77
N PRO A 418 -13.40 -3.62 28.03
CA PRO A 418 -13.93 -4.26 29.25
C PRO A 418 -15.43 -4.58 29.19
N GLN A 419 -16.22 -3.68 28.62
CA GLN A 419 -17.68 -3.82 28.49
C GLN A 419 -18.10 -5.12 27.75
N PHE A 420 -17.27 -5.65 26.87
CA PHE A 420 -17.62 -6.80 26.02
C PHE A 420 -17.02 -8.12 26.50
N ARG A 421 -16.08 -8.13 27.46
CA ARG A 421 -15.30 -9.32 27.83
C ARG A 421 -16.18 -10.45 28.36
N ASP A 422 -17.10 -10.16 29.28
CA ASP A 422 -17.95 -11.17 29.90
C ASP A 422 -18.92 -11.79 28.89
N ALA A 423 -19.50 -10.98 28.02
CA ALA A 423 -20.38 -11.46 26.95
C ALA A 423 -19.63 -12.35 25.96
N LEU A 424 -18.45 -11.93 25.51
CA LEU A 424 -17.58 -12.71 24.61
C LEU A 424 -17.16 -14.04 25.25
N LEU A 425 -16.79 -14.05 26.53
CA LEU A 425 -16.37 -15.26 27.23
C LEU A 425 -17.53 -16.22 27.40
N THR A 426 -18.71 -15.71 27.75
CA THR A 426 -19.92 -16.52 27.90
C THR A 426 -20.28 -17.22 26.61
N GLU A 427 -20.34 -16.47 25.49
CA GLU A 427 -20.67 -16.99 24.17
C GLU A 427 -19.60 -17.99 23.69
N ALA A 428 -18.30 -17.67 23.85
CA ALA A 428 -17.21 -18.56 23.48
C ALA A 428 -17.27 -19.88 24.25
N THR A 429 -17.69 -19.86 25.55
CA THR A 429 -17.86 -21.05 26.36
C THR A 429 -19.04 -21.89 25.90
N GLN A 430 -20.17 -21.29 25.58
CA GLN A 430 -21.36 -21.96 25.02
C GLN A 430 -21.05 -22.66 23.69
N LEU A 431 -20.21 -22.07 22.87
CA LEU A 431 -19.73 -22.62 21.60
C LEU A 431 -18.62 -23.68 21.77
N GLY A 432 -18.14 -23.93 22.99
CA GLY A 432 -17.06 -24.88 23.28
C GLY A 432 -15.67 -24.38 22.85
N LEU A 433 -15.52 -23.10 22.54
CA LEU A 433 -14.25 -22.48 22.12
C LEU A 433 -13.35 -22.15 23.34
N ALA A 434 -13.95 -21.76 24.48
CA ALA A 434 -13.25 -21.55 25.75
C ALA A 434 -13.51 -22.73 26.69
N LYS A 435 -12.42 -23.26 27.28
CA LYS A 435 -12.45 -24.35 28.27
C LYS A 435 -11.80 -23.88 29.55
#